data_20342ccc44c17f2e3dbb73da920ce119
#
_entry.id   20342ccc44c17f2e3dbb73da920ce119
#
_cell.length_a   1.000
_cell.length_b   1.000
_cell.length_c   1.000
_cell.angle_alpha   90.00
_cell.angle_beta   90.00
_cell.angle_gamma   90.00
#
_symmetry.space_group_name_H-M   'P 1'
#
loop_
_entity.id
_entity.type
_entity.pdbx_description
1 polymer ?
#
loop_
_entity_poly.entity_id
_entity_poly.type
_entity_poly.pdbx_seq_one_letter_code
_entity_poly.pdbx_strand_id
1 'polypeptide(L)'
;MLNINIENEYSRLKTVILGIADNLGNPPSESDAFDPRSLYHIKNNSYPLEEDLKKEVESFKKKLTKHNVEVLRPNNVNDCNQIFARDLGFVVSNMFFLSNIVPNRQDEIEGIKEILNHLNVGVIKLPEFMHIEGGDIIVHNDKVFIGTYSEEDYPSLITARTNNESIDYLKRIITVSYTHLRAHET
;
A
#
# COMPACT_ATOMS: atom_id res chain seq x y z
N MET A 1 0.54 -7.89 -21.12
CA MET A 1 1.53 -7.86 -20.02
C MET A 1 1.87 -6.41 -19.71
N LEU A 2 1.87 -6.04 -18.44
CA LEU A 2 2.15 -4.68 -17.95
C LEU A 2 3.64 -4.53 -17.73
N ASN A 3 4.24 -3.51 -18.34
CA ASN A 3 5.61 -3.10 -18.05
C ASN A 3 5.61 -2.11 -16.90
N ILE A 4 6.41 -2.37 -15.88
CA ILE A 4 6.57 -1.48 -14.73
C ILE A 4 7.97 -0.85 -14.74
N ASN A 5 8.01 0.43 -14.42
CA ASN A 5 9.25 1.15 -14.15
C ASN A 5 8.94 2.42 -13.35
N ILE A 6 9.30 2.44 -12.08
CA ILE A 6 9.11 3.58 -11.18
C ILE A 6 10.47 4.04 -10.68
N GLU A 7 10.88 5.22 -11.12
CA GLU A 7 12.09 5.91 -10.69
C GLU A 7 11.79 7.09 -9.75
N ASN A 8 10.55 7.56 -9.76
CA ASN A 8 10.09 8.64 -8.91
C ASN A 8 8.56 8.73 -8.88
N GLU A 9 8.01 9.48 -7.94
CA GLU A 9 6.56 9.63 -7.76
C GLU A 9 5.99 10.95 -8.31
N TYR A 10 6.77 11.74 -9.03
CA TYR A 10 6.34 13.01 -9.62
C TYR A 10 6.33 13.01 -11.16
N SER A 11 6.85 11.99 -11.80
CA SER A 11 6.75 11.81 -13.25
C SER A 11 5.31 11.52 -13.66
N ARG A 12 5.03 11.68 -14.96
CA ARG A 12 3.69 11.44 -15.50
C ARG A 12 3.23 10.01 -15.19
N LEU A 13 2.17 9.90 -14.40
CA LEU A 13 1.50 8.63 -14.11
C LEU A 13 0.88 8.06 -15.38
N LYS A 14 1.14 6.79 -15.68
CA LYS A 14 0.61 6.06 -16.85
C LYS A 14 -0.43 5.03 -16.46
N THR A 15 -0.11 4.21 -15.47
CA THR A 15 -0.97 3.13 -14.97
C THR A 15 -0.95 3.14 -13.45
N VAL A 16 -2.09 2.89 -12.81
CA VAL A 16 -2.21 2.84 -11.35
C VAL A 16 -3.17 1.72 -10.94
N ILE A 17 -2.86 1.07 -9.82
CA ILE A 17 -3.84 0.25 -9.10
C ILE A 17 -4.59 1.17 -8.16
N LEU A 18 -5.88 1.36 -8.40
CA LEU A 18 -6.76 2.14 -7.56
C LEU A 18 -7.68 1.21 -6.78
N GLY A 19 -7.65 1.31 -5.48
CA GLY A 19 -8.49 0.53 -4.59
C GLY A 19 -10.00 0.68 -4.86
N ILE A 20 -10.79 -0.19 -4.28
CA ILE A 20 -12.26 -0.20 -4.37
C ILE A 20 -12.87 -0.01 -2.99
N ALA A 21 -14.07 0.52 -2.96
CA ALA A 21 -14.85 0.71 -1.75
C ALA A 21 -16.14 -0.13 -1.77
N ASP A 22 -16.09 -1.29 -2.41
CA ASP A 22 -17.21 -2.23 -2.50
C ASP A 22 -17.06 -3.32 -1.43
N ASN A 23 -18.15 -3.63 -0.74
CA ASN A 23 -18.20 -4.68 0.28
C ASN A 23 -17.15 -4.51 1.39
N LEU A 24 -17.05 -3.31 1.95
CA LEU A 24 -16.10 -2.98 3.02
C LEU A 24 -16.36 -3.75 4.33
N GLY A 25 -17.50 -4.41 4.44
CA GLY A 25 -17.96 -4.99 5.70
C GLY A 25 -18.57 -3.95 6.64
N ASN A 26 -18.78 -4.37 7.88
CA ASN A 26 -19.26 -3.47 8.92
C ASN A 26 -18.14 -2.51 9.36
N PRO A 27 -18.46 -1.29 9.79
CA PRO A 27 -17.49 -0.44 10.44
C PRO A 27 -16.84 -1.18 11.62
N PRO A 28 -15.52 -1.07 11.79
CA PRO A 28 -14.84 -1.74 12.89
C PRO A 28 -15.34 -1.22 14.24
N SER A 29 -15.31 -2.09 15.26
CA SER A 29 -15.55 -1.66 16.64
C SER A 29 -14.34 -0.91 17.22
N GLU A 30 -14.49 -0.27 18.38
CA GLU A 30 -13.36 0.39 19.05
C GLU A 30 -12.22 -0.58 19.36
N SER A 31 -12.54 -1.85 19.66
CA SER A 31 -11.55 -2.89 19.94
C SER A 31 -10.79 -3.35 18.69
N ASP A 32 -11.36 -3.16 17.50
CA ASP A 32 -10.78 -3.58 16.24
C ASP A 32 -9.97 -2.46 15.57
N ALA A 33 -10.06 -1.24 16.11
CA ALA A 33 -9.29 -0.11 15.60
C ALA A 33 -7.79 -0.31 15.90
N PHE A 34 -6.98 -0.36 14.87
CA PHE A 34 -5.54 -0.54 14.97
C PHE A 34 -4.73 0.74 14.74
N ASP A 35 -5.38 1.85 14.42
CA ASP A 35 -4.74 3.16 14.28
C ASP A 35 -5.53 4.27 14.99
N PRO A 36 -4.85 5.36 15.44
CA PRO A 36 -5.48 6.42 16.21
C PRO A 36 -6.58 7.16 15.49
N ARG A 37 -6.48 7.27 14.17
CA ARG A 37 -7.44 8.03 13.36
C ARG A 37 -8.73 7.25 13.17
N SER A 38 -8.64 5.98 12.88
CA SER A 38 -9.80 5.08 12.82
C SER A 38 -10.53 5.07 14.15
N LEU A 39 -9.80 4.92 15.26
CA LEU A 39 -10.37 4.96 16.61
C LEU A 39 -11.10 6.29 16.89
N TYR A 40 -10.51 7.41 16.49
CA TYR A 40 -11.16 8.73 16.64
C TYR A 40 -12.48 8.80 15.88
N HIS A 41 -12.52 8.35 14.62
CA HIS A 41 -13.75 8.40 13.82
C HIS A 41 -14.82 7.43 14.32
N ILE A 42 -14.44 6.26 14.80
CA ILE A 42 -15.36 5.30 15.42
C ILE A 42 -16.01 5.92 16.65
N LYS A 43 -15.21 6.47 17.59
CA LYS A 43 -15.70 7.11 18.81
C LYS A 43 -16.61 8.30 18.58
N ASN A 44 -16.40 9.03 17.49
CA ASN A 44 -17.19 10.20 17.15
C ASN A 44 -18.35 9.89 16.17
N ASN A 45 -18.63 8.63 15.87
CA ASN A 45 -19.65 8.21 14.90
C ASN A 45 -19.49 8.92 13.55
N SER A 46 -18.27 9.17 13.14
CA SER A 46 -17.89 9.83 11.88
C SER A 46 -17.09 8.92 10.95
N TYR A 47 -17.15 7.61 11.17
CA TYR A 47 -16.53 6.64 10.28
C TYR A 47 -17.20 6.71 8.91
N PRO A 48 -16.43 6.72 7.81
CA PRO A 48 -16.99 6.91 6.47
C PRO A 48 -17.99 5.83 6.08
N LEU A 49 -19.05 6.21 5.40
CA LEU A 49 -20.01 5.27 4.84
C LEU A 49 -19.51 4.71 3.50
N GLU A 50 -19.76 3.45 3.25
CA GLU A 50 -19.37 2.78 2.01
C GLU A 50 -19.85 3.52 0.75
N GLU A 51 -21.09 4.00 0.75
CA GLU A 51 -21.66 4.72 -0.38
C GLU A 51 -20.92 6.03 -0.71
N ASP A 52 -20.43 6.72 0.30
CA ASP A 52 -19.70 7.98 0.10
C ASP A 52 -18.28 7.69 -0.39
N LEU A 53 -17.63 6.69 0.20
CA LEU A 53 -16.33 6.22 -0.27
C LEU A 53 -16.37 5.72 -1.72
N LYS A 54 -17.42 4.99 -2.12
CA LYS A 54 -17.64 4.60 -3.52
C LYS A 54 -17.70 5.81 -4.45
N LYS A 55 -18.47 6.84 -4.09
CA LYS A 55 -18.58 8.08 -4.89
C LYS A 55 -17.22 8.77 -5.02
N GLU A 56 -16.47 8.87 -3.93
CA GLU A 56 -15.15 9.50 -3.91
C GLU A 56 -14.16 8.73 -4.80
N VAL A 57 -14.05 7.42 -4.62
CA VAL A 57 -13.14 6.57 -5.40
C VAL A 57 -13.50 6.60 -6.89
N GLU A 58 -14.79 6.53 -7.26
CA GLU A 58 -15.21 6.62 -8.65
C GLU A 58 -15.00 8.02 -9.24
N SER A 59 -15.14 9.07 -8.44
CA SER A 59 -14.81 10.43 -8.85
C SER A 59 -13.31 10.56 -9.12
N PHE A 60 -12.47 9.98 -8.27
CA PHE A 60 -11.02 9.96 -8.45
C PHE A 60 -10.62 9.16 -9.71
N LYS A 61 -11.19 7.97 -9.91
CA LYS A 61 -11.01 7.18 -11.15
C LYS A 61 -11.32 8.00 -12.41
N LYS A 62 -12.46 8.71 -12.42
CA LYS A 62 -12.83 9.59 -13.55
C LYS A 62 -11.78 10.66 -13.82
N LYS A 63 -11.21 11.25 -12.77
CA LYS A 63 -10.11 12.23 -12.90
C LYS A 63 -8.87 11.61 -13.52
N LEU A 64 -8.43 10.46 -13.03
CA LEU A 64 -7.28 9.75 -13.55
C LEU A 64 -7.47 9.39 -15.03
N THR A 65 -8.61 8.81 -15.38
CA THR A 65 -8.94 8.42 -16.76
C THR A 65 -8.99 9.65 -17.70
N LYS A 66 -9.52 10.79 -17.23
CA LYS A 66 -9.51 12.05 -17.99
C LYS A 66 -8.08 12.52 -18.32
N HIS A 67 -7.11 12.18 -17.49
CA HIS A 67 -5.70 12.48 -17.72
C HIS A 67 -4.95 11.35 -18.47
N ASN A 68 -5.68 10.42 -19.10
CA ASN A 68 -5.14 9.27 -19.82
C ASN A 68 -4.29 8.35 -18.93
N VAL A 69 -4.66 8.20 -17.68
CA VAL A 69 -4.10 7.19 -16.79
C VAL A 69 -4.93 5.92 -16.91
N GLU A 70 -4.26 4.81 -17.17
CA GLU A 70 -4.87 3.48 -17.09
C GLU A 70 -5.11 3.13 -15.62
N VAL A 71 -6.35 2.79 -15.29
CA VAL A 71 -6.76 2.48 -13.91
C VAL A 71 -7.11 1.01 -13.81
N LEU A 72 -6.27 0.26 -13.11
CA LEU A 72 -6.50 -1.13 -12.75
C LEU A 72 -7.27 -1.18 -11.42
N ARG A 73 -8.18 -2.13 -11.29
CA ARG A 73 -8.99 -2.29 -10.08
C ARG A 73 -8.78 -3.69 -9.50
N PRO A 74 -8.63 -3.81 -8.18
CA PRO A 74 -8.62 -5.13 -7.55
C PRO A 74 -9.95 -5.85 -7.80
N ASN A 75 -9.90 -7.18 -7.80
CA ASN A 75 -11.11 -7.99 -7.70
C ASN A 75 -11.72 -7.78 -6.31
N ASN A 76 -13.05 -7.72 -6.25
CA ASN A 76 -13.75 -7.51 -5.00
C ASN A 76 -13.64 -8.73 -4.08
N VAL A 77 -13.23 -8.51 -2.85
CA VAL A 77 -13.20 -9.49 -1.76
C VAL A 77 -14.28 -9.07 -0.76
N ASN A 78 -15.17 -10.00 -0.41
CA ASN A 78 -16.26 -9.70 0.51
C ASN A 78 -15.76 -9.36 1.92
N ASP A 79 -16.43 -8.43 2.59
CA ASP A 79 -16.13 -7.98 3.95
C ASP A 79 -14.67 -7.50 4.11
N CYS A 80 -14.11 -6.88 3.05
CA CYS A 80 -12.72 -6.49 2.99
C CYS A 80 -12.57 -5.03 2.54
N ASN A 81 -11.88 -4.22 3.33
CA ASN A 81 -11.57 -2.84 2.97
C ASN A 81 -10.39 -2.78 1.99
N GLN A 82 -10.67 -2.62 0.70
CA GLN A 82 -9.67 -2.61 -0.36
C GLN A 82 -9.35 -1.21 -0.90
N ILE A 83 -9.63 -0.15 -0.14
CA ILE A 83 -9.41 1.24 -0.59
C ILE A 83 -7.92 1.54 -0.71
N PHE A 84 -7.10 1.03 0.21
CA PHE A 84 -5.69 1.40 0.35
C PHE A 84 -4.75 0.49 -0.46
N ALA A 85 -4.99 0.38 -1.76
CA ALA A 85 -4.18 -0.46 -2.65
C ALA A 85 -2.68 -0.10 -2.65
N ARG A 86 -2.31 1.13 -2.23
CA ARG A 86 -0.93 1.57 -2.08
C ARG A 86 -0.14 0.70 -1.10
N ASP A 87 -0.79 0.20 -0.05
CA ASP A 87 -0.12 -0.56 1.01
C ASP A 87 0.23 -1.99 0.58
N LEU A 88 -0.45 -2.52 -0.44
CA LEU A 88 -0.33 -3.92 -0.87
C LEU A 88 0.97 -4.25 -1.61
N GLY A 89 1.67 -3.23 -2.08
CA GLY A 89 2.93 -3.42 -2.77
C GLY A 89 3.49 -2.11 -3.31
N PHE A 90 4.73 -2.16 -3.70
CA PHE A 90 5.43 -1.01 -4.25
C PHE A 90 6.39 -1.40 -5.38
N VAL A 91 6.75 -0.44 -6.19
CA VAL A 91 7.67 -0.63 -7.31
C VAL A 91 8.91 0.23 -7.09
N VAL A 92 10.07 -0.37 -7.24
CA VAL A 92 11.35 0.35 -7.33
C VAL A 92 11.99 -0.06 -8.65
N SER A 93 12.22 0.89 -9.54
CA SER A 93 12.65 0.62 -10.91
C SER A 93 11.69 -0.36 -11.60
N ASN A 94 12.15 -1.49 -12.06
CA ASN A 94 11.36 -2.55 -12.70
C ASN A 94 11.05 -3.74 -11.76
N MET A 95 11.19 -3.58 -10.45
CA MET A 95 10.92 -4.60 -9.45
C MET A 95 9.63 -4.30 -8.71
N PHE A 96 8.70 -5.26 -8.68
CA PHE A 96 7.51 -5.20 -7.84
C PHE A 96 7.72 -5.99 -6.55
N PHE A 97 7.60 -5.31 -5.43
CA PHE A 97 7.65 -5.92 -4.10
C PHE A 97 6.23 -6.08 -3.57
N LEU A 98 5.85 -7.31 -3.26
CA LEU A 98 4.59 -7.58 -2.58
C LEU A 98 4.77 -7.35 -1.09
N SER A 99 3.95 -6.50 -0.51
CA SER A 99 4.02 -6.16 0.90
C SER A 99 3.62 -7.33 1.81
N ASN A 100 4.26 -7.41 2.98
CA ASN A 100 3.75 -8.15 4.12
C ASN A 100 3.01 -7.16 5.02
N ILE A 101 1.75 -6.94 4.72
CA ILE A 101 0.87 -6.04 5.45
C ILE A 101 0.43 -6.63 6.79
N VAL A 102 -0.14 -5.81 7.64
CA VAL A 102 -0.65 -6.28 8.95
C VAL A 102 -1.65 -7.44 8.78
N PRO A 103 -1.67 -8.40 9.72
CA PRO A 103 -2.43 -9.65 9.57
C PRO A 103 -3.92 -9.48 9.24
N ASN A 104 -4.57 -8.49 9.85
CA ASN A 104 -6.00 -8.23 9.65
C ASN A 104 -6.35 -7.61 8.29
N ARG A 105 -5.34 -7.33 7.44
CA ARG A 105 -5.51 -6.80 6.08
C ARG A 105 -5.03 -7.77 4.99
N GLN A 106 -4.54 -8.96 5.36
CA GLN A 106 -3.94 -9.92 4.42
C GLN A 106 -4.88 -10.31 3.27
N ASP A 107 -6.19 -10.36 3.52
CA ASP A 107 -7.19 -10.71 2.52
C ASP A 107 -7.24 -9.70 1.35
N GLU A 108 -6.80 -8.47 1.55
CA GLU A 108 -6.74 -7.46 0.49
C GLU A 108 -5.81 -7.88 -0.67
N ILE A 109 -4.79 -8.67 -0.38
CA ILE A 109 -3.83 -9.18 -1.38
C ILE A 109 -4.51 -10.06 -2.42
N GLU A 110 -5.56 -10.81 -2.04
CA GLU A 110 -6.33 -11.64 -2.96
C GLU A 110 -6.88 -10.82 -4.13
N GLY A 111 -7.35 -9.60 -3.83
CA GLY A 111 -7.93 -8.71 -4.83
C GLY A 111 -6.97 -8.28 -5.94
N ILE A 112 -5.67 -8.22 -5.67
CA ILE A 112 -4.68 -7.78 -6.68
C ILE A 112 -3.97 -8.94 -7.40
N LYS A 113 -4.21 -10.19 -7.02
CA LYS A 113 -3.50 -11.36 -7.59
C LYS A 113 -3.59 -11.43 -9.12
N GLU A 114 -4.76 -11.17 -9.69
CA GLU A 114 -4.93 -11.19 -11.14
C GLU A 114 -4.09 -10.10 -11.81
N ILE A 115 -4.04 -8.90 -11.23
CA ILE A 115 -3.20 -7.80 -11.73
C ILE A 115 -1.73 -8.22 -11.70
N LEU A 116 -1.27 -8.83 -10.60
CA LEU A 116 0.12 -9.28 -10.45
C LEU A 116 0.50 -10.34 -11.50
N ASN A 117 -0.43 -11.22 -11.87
CA ASN A 117 -0.21 -12.23 -12.91
C ASN A 117 -0.01 -11.61 -14.32
N HIS A 118 -0.45 -10.38 -14.52
CA HIS A 118 -0.27 -9.67 -15.79
C HIS A 118 0.99 -8.80 -15.85
N LEU A 119 1.78 -8.75 -14.77
CA LEU A 119 3.06 -8.04 -14.77
C LEU A 119 4.08 -8.75 -15.69
N ASN A 120 4.88 -7.97 -16.40
CA ASN A 120 5.98 -8.47 -17.24
C ASN A 120 7.27 -8.74 -16.44
N VAL A 121 7.18 -8.73 -15.12
CA VAL A 121 8.30 -8.93 -14.19
C VAL A 121 7.87 -9.86 -13.07
N GLY A 122 8.85 -10.50 -12.45
CA GLY A 122 8.58 -11.31 -11.27
C GLY A 122 8.13 -10.46 -10.08
N VAL A 123 7.18 -10.98 -9.32
CA VAL A 123 6.78 -10.40 -8.05
C VAL A 123 7.74 -10.90 -6.96
N ILE A 124 8.42 -9.96 -6.30
CA ILE A 124 9.31 -10.26 -5.18
C ILE A 124 8.45 -10.38 -3.93
N LYS A 125 8.37 -11.60 -3.40
CA LYS A 125 7.74 -11.87 -2.09
C LYS A 125 8.79 -11.71 -1.00
N LEU A 126 8.42 -11.01 0.05
CA LEU A 126 9.27 -10.80 1.20
C LEU A 126 9.12 -11.96 2.21
N PRO A 127 10.18 -12.33 2.94
CA PRO A 127 10.07 -13.27 4.06
C PRO A 127 9.05 -12.81 5.11
N GLU A 128 8.37 -13.76 5.77
CA GLU A 128 7.27 -13.47 6.72
C GLU A 128 7.64 -12.54 7.88
N PHE A 129 8.89 -12.59 8.34
CA PHE A 129 9.37 -11.73 9.45
C PHE A 129 9.60 -10.28 9.02
N MET A 130 9.53 -9.98 7.74
CA MET A 130 9.66 -8.62 7.21
C MET A 130 8.31 -7.98 7.06
N HIS A 131 8.07 -6.96 7.86
CA HIS A 131 6.88 -6.13 7.75
C HIS A 131 7.22 -4.86 6.99
N ILE A 132 6.51 -4.64 5.89
CA ILE A 132 6.63 -3.44 5.07
C ILE A 132 5.33 -3.19 4.32
N GLU A 133 4.90 -1.95 4.29
CA GLU A 133 3.78 -1.50 3.49
C GLU A 133 4.24 -0.49 2.44
N GLY A 134 3.63 -0.57 1.25
CA GLY A 134 3.96 0.35 0.16
C GLY A 134 3.67 1.82 0.49
N GLY A 135 2.79 2.07 1.46
CA GLY A 135 2.51 3.40 2.00
C GLY A 135 3.72 4.06 2.68
N ASP A 136 4.64 3.26 3.22
CA ASP A 136 5.86 3.76 3.86
C ASP A 136 7.00 4.04 2.86
N ILE A 137 6.82 3.73 1.57
CA ILE A 137 7.87 3.80 0.56
C ILE A 137 7.67 4.99 -0.36
N ILE A 138 8.71 5.80 -0.54
CA ILE A 138 8.77 6.86 -1.54
C ILE A 138 10.03 6.71 -2.39
N VAL A 139 9.84 6.55 -3.69
CA VAL A 139 10.95 6.44 -4.66
C VAL A 139 11.27 7.82 -5.24
N HIS A 140 12.53 8.20 -5.23
CA HIS A 140 13.01 9.46 -5.79
C HIS A 140 14.36 9.28 -6.47
N ASN A 141 14.36 8.96 -7.74
CA ASN A 141 15.55 8.68 -8.56
C ASN A 141 16.43 7.57 -7.95
N ASP A 142 17.63 7.91 -7.54
CA ASP A 142 18.61 7.02 -6.91
C ASP A 142 18.37 6.78 -5.41
N LYS A 143 17.25 7.27 -4.87
CA LYS A 143 16.93 7.18 -3.43
C LYS A 143 15.57 6.54 -3.20
N VAL A 144 15.50 5.76 -2.14
CA VAL A 144 14.25 5.25 -1.59
C VAL A 144 14.16 5.76 -0.15
N PHE A 145 13.10 6.52 0.15
CA PHE A 145 12.78 6.94 1.51
C PHE A 145 11.82 5.92 2.11
N ILE A 146 12.10 5.50 3.33
CA ILE A 146 11.32 4.48 4.01
C ILE A 146 10.91 5.03 5.38
N GLY A 147 9.59 5.12 5.61
CA GLY A 147 9.04 5.34 6.93
C GLY A 147 9.20 4.09 7.77
N THR A 148 9.72 4.23 8.98
CA THR A 148 9.92 3.11 9.90
C THR A 148 9.78 3.60 11.34
N TYR A 149 9.65 2.66 12.26
CA TYR A 149 9.69 2.92 13.70
C TYR A 149 10.91 2.26 14.32
N SER A 150 11.48 2.90 15.30
CA SER A 150 12.65 2.43 16.06
C SER A 150 12.32 2.07 17.52
N GLU A 151 11.14 2.46 17.99
CA GLU A 151 10.66 2.25 19.34
C GLU A 151 9.43 1.34 19.35
N GLU A 152 9.03 0.88 20.54
CA GLU A 152 7.76 0.18 20.69
C GLU A 152 6.61 1.09 20.25
N ASP A 153 5.72 0.56 19.43
CA ASP A 153 4.52 1.25 18.98
C ASP A 153 3.57 1.50 20.15
N TYR A 154 2.55 2.30 19.96
CA TYR A 154 1.55 2.52 21.01
C TYR A 154 0.97 1.18 21.50
N PRO A 155 0.76 0.98 22.78
CA PRO A 155 0.38 -0.31 23.36
C PRO A 155 -0.84 -0.99 22.73
N SER A 156 -1.71 -0.22 22.11
CA SER A 156 -2.96 -0.71 21.50
C SER A 156 -3.16 -0.29 20.04
N LEU A 157 -2.21 0.45 19.45
CA LEU A 157 -2.36 1.02 18.11
C LEU A 157 -1.07 0.84 17.32
N ILE A 158 -1.21 0.46 16.04
CA ILE A 158 -0.10 0.30 15.09
C ILE A 158 -0.07 1.52 14.18
N THR A 159 0.96 2.34 14.31
CA THR A 159 1.11 3.57 13.52
C THR A 159 2.20 3.47 12.45
N ALA A 160 3.26 2.72 12.72
CA ALA A 160 4.30 2.41 11.77
C ALA A 160 4.30 0.91 11.46
N ARG A 161 4.49 0.55 10.19
CA ARG A 161 4.24 -0.81 9.70
C ARG A 161 5.43 -1.41 8.97
N THR A 162 6.54 -0.68 8.91
CA THR A 162 7.80 -1.15 8.34
C THR A 162 8.83 -1.32 9.44
N ASN A 163 9.37 -2.54 9.59
CA ASN A 163 10.38 -2.85 10.59
C ASN A 163 11.81 -2.69 10.04
N ASN A 164 12.80 -2.64 10.94
CA ASN A 164 14.20 -2.42 10.56
C ASN A 164 14.80 -3.57 9.73
N GLU A 165 14.37 -4.80 9.98
CA GLU A 165 14.81 -5.98 9.21
C GLU A 165 14.46 -5.85 7.73
N SER A 166 13.30 -5.26 7.43
CA SER A 166 12.86 -4.98 6.06
C SER A 166 13.79 -3.98 5.37
N ILE A 167 14.26 -2.96 6.08
CA ILE A 167 15.18 -1.96 5.54
C ILE A 167 16.50 -2.60 5.14
N ASP A 168 17.08 -3.43 6.01
CA ASP A 168 18.36 -4.09 5.74
C ASP A 168 18.28 -5.10 4.61
N TYR A 169 17.14 -5.74 4.44
CA TYR A 169 16.90 -6.61 3.30
C TYR A 169 16.76 -5.83 2.00
N LEU A 170 15.96 -4.77 1.98
CA LEU A 170 15.80 -3.91 0.82
C LEU A 170 17.12 -3.28 0.38
N LYS A 171 17.95 -2.82 1.32
CA LYS A 171 19.31 -2.34 1.03
C LYS A 171 20.11 -3.37 0.21
N ARG A 172 20.05 -4.64 0.58
CA ARG A 172 20.78 -5.71 -0.13
C ARG A 172 20.26 -5.94 -1.55
N ILE A 173 18.96 -5.98 -1.73
CA ILE A 173 18.35 -6.23 -3.04
C ILE A 173 18.46 -5.00 -3.96
N ILE A 174 18.15 -3.82 -3.44
CA ILE A 174 18.10 -2.59 -4.24
C ILE A 174 19.52 -2.06 -4.48
N THR A 175 20.50 -2.27 -3.58
CA THR A 175 21.88 -1.83 -3.74
C THR A 175 22.63 -2.60 -4.85
N VAL A 176 22.21 -3.80 -5.18
CA VAL A 176 22.66 -4.47 -6.41
C VAL A 176 22.18 -3.68 -7.67
N SER A 177 21.15 -2.85 -7.54
CA SER A 177 20.59 -2.02 -8.61
C SER A 177 20.75 -0.51 -8.38
N TYR A 178 20.89 -0.04 -7.11
CA TYR A 178 20.96 1.38 -6.72
C TYR A 178 21.81 1.61 -5.46
N THR A 179 22.59 2.69 -5.44
CA THR A 179 23.66 2.89 -4.45
C THR A 179 23.26 3.58 -3.14
N HIS A 180 22.02 4.04 -2.94
CA HIS A 180 21.68 4.78 -1.70
C HIS A 180 20.24 4.56 -1.22
N LEU A 181 20.11 3.90 -0.06
CA LEU A 181 18.92 3.89 0.77
C LEU A 181 19.15 4.80 1.99
N ARG A 182 18.20 5.68 2.29
CA ARG A 182 18.16 6.42 3.56
C ARG A 182 16.86 6.12 4.26
N ALA A 183 16.93 5.58 5.47
CA ALA A 183 15.83 5.56 6.40
C ALA A 183 15.82 6.88 7.18
N HIS A 184 14.66 7.49 7.34
CA HIS A 184 14.44 8.57 8.31
C HIS A 184 13.69 7.98 9.49
N GLU A 185 14.32 8.04 10.64
CA GLU A 185 13.64 7.86 11.92
C GLU A 185 12.77 9.12 12.15
N THR A 186 11.51 8.93 12.40
CA THR A 186 10.56 9.98 12.82
C THR A 186 10.38 9.97 14.32
#